data_64ccf76ce0148b0d30630b94e766eaa3
#
_entry.id   64ccf76ce0148b0d30630b94e766eaa3
#
_cell.length_a   1.000
_cell.length_b   1.000
_cell.length_c   1.000
_cell.angle_alpha   90.00
_cell.angle_beta   90.00
_cell.angle_gamma   90.00
#
_symmetry.space_group_name_H-M   'P 1'
#
loop_
_entity.id
_entity.type
_entity.pdbx_description
1 polymer ?
#
loop_
_entity_poly.entity_id
_entity_poly.type
_entity_poly.pdbx_seq_one_letter_code
_entity_poly.pdbx_strand_id
1 'polypeptide(L)'
;MDAKCIRFYEFGNPKDVLTVEYKNIEPPKDNEILVRMLARPINPSDLIPIRGSYSHRISLPNIPGYEGVGIVEDVGSLVSHNFIGKRVLPLRGEGTWQEFVKTPSELAVSIPDSIDDFTASQMYINPITAWVTCNEVLKLKANDVLLVNAGGSSIGHIFAQLSKILGFRLIAVTRNDKYKEDLLHLGASYVIDTSNVSLYETVMELTNGIGADAAIDSVGGSPGNDLAFCVRPNGNFLTIGLLSGIQVNWADIVNKAKVNANMFHLRNWNKNVPVNKWQETFCHLIRLIDEQKLRLMMVDSRYDLLNIKTAIDVVESSKETKGKVFLTSY
;
A
#
# COMPACT_ATOMS: atom_id res chain seq x y z
N MET A 1 20.84 5.37 -24.47
CA MET A 1 20.68 6.46 -23.50
C MET A 1 20.79 5.84 -22.12
N ASP A 2 21.68 6.36 -21.27
CA ASP A 2 21.81 5.84 -19.90
C ASP A 2 20.87 6.59 -18.97
N ALA A 3 20.20 5.85 -18.10
CA ALA A 3 19.21 6.38 -17.14
C ALA A 3 19.50 5.89 -15.73
N LYS A 4 19.20 6.72 -14.75
CA LYS A 4 19.39 6.42 -13.33
C LYS A 4 18.43 5.31 -12.87
N CYS A 5 18.94 4.38 -12.08
CA CYS A 5 18.17 3.41 -11.33
C CYS A 5 18.77 3.20 -9.94
N ILE A 6 17.91 2.83 -8.99
CA ILE A 6 18.34 2.40 -7.66
C ILE A 6 18.34 0.87 -7.64
N ARG A 7 19.45 0.27 -7.20
CA ARG A 7 19.62 -1.17 -7.19
C ARG A 7 20.22 -1.66 -5.88
N PHE A 8 19.97 -2.89 -5.54
CA PHE A 8 20.64 -3.59 -4.43
C PHE A 8 21.09 -4.98 -4.88
N TYR A 9 22.24 -5.40 -4.35
CA TYR A 9 22.95 -6.64 -4.71
C TYR A 9 22.93 -7.67 -3.57
N GLU A 10 22.58 -7.23 -2.38
CA GLU A 10 22.44 -8.05 -1.17
C GLU A 10 21.31 -7.54 -0.31
N PHE A 11 20.79 -8.37 0.56
CA PHE A 11 19.78 -7.98 1.54
C PHE A 11 20.44 -7.33 2.75
N GLY A 12 19.80 -6.28 3.28
CA GLY A 12 20.34 -5.56 4.43
C GLY A 12 19.58 -4.28 4.76
N ASN A 13 20.24 -3.42 5.52
CA ASN A 13 19.67 -2.10 5.78
C ASN A 13 19.61 -1.29 4.47
N PRO A 14 18.45 -0.75 4.09
CA PRO A 14 18.28 0.01 2.83
C PRO A 14 19.32 1.10 2.61
N LYS A 15 19.76 1.80 3.67
CA LYS A 15 20.79 2.84 3.56
C LYS A 15 22.15 2.32 3.13
N ASP A 16 22.47 1.08 3.49
CA ASP A 16 23.78 0.50 3.24
C ASP A 16 23.83 -0.20 1.89
N VAL A 17 22.74 -0.90 1.52
CA VAL A 17 22.71 -1.78 0.35
C VAL A 17 22.15 -1.13 -0.92
N LEU A 18 21.44 0.02 -0.81
CA LEU A 18 20.93 0.73 -1.98
C LEU A 18 22.04 1.56 -2.65
N THR A 19 22.21 1.34 -3.95
CA THR A 19 23.15 2.07 -4.81
C THR A 19 22.42 2.75 -5.94
N VAL A 20 22.89 3.93 -6.35
CA VAL A 20 22.42 4.61 -7.56
C VAL A 20 23.35 4.27 -8.70
N GLU A 21 22.80 3.79 -9.79
CA GLU A 21 23.54 3.35 -10.98
C GLU A 21 22.91 3.93 -12.24
N TYR A 22 23.65 3.84 -13.33
CA TYR A 22 23.16 4.14 -14.67
C TYR A 22 23.05 2.86 -15.47
N LYS A 23 21.90 2.65 -16.12
CA LYS A 23 21.67 1.53 -17.03
C LYS A 23 21.30 2.01 -18.42
N ASN A 24 21.72 1.28 -19.45
CA ASN A 24 21.24 1.52 -20.80
C ASN A 24 19.76 1.17 -20.92
N ILE A 25 18.98 2.02 -21.59
CA ILE A 25 17.56 1.79 -21.83
C ILE A 25 17.41 1.01 -23.13
N GLU A 26 16.91 -0.21 -23.00
CA GLU A 26 16.54 -1.02 -24.16
C GLU A 26 15.12 -0.69 -24.61
N PRO A 27 14.80 -0.77 -25.91
CA PRO A 27 13.45 -0.62 -26.41
C PRO A 27 12.44 -1.54 -25.72
N PRO A 28 11.16 -1.17 -25.66
CA PRO A 28 10.12 -2.07 -25.16
C PRO A 28 9.91 -3.26 -26.11
N LYS A 29 9.59 -4.42 -25.57
CA LYS A 29 9.20 -5.59 -26.36
C LYS A 29 7.82 -5.39 -27.00
N ASP A 30 7.43 -6.30 -27.90
CA ASP A 30 6.23 -6.18 -28.71
C ASP A 30 4.97 -5.71 -28.00
N ASN A 31 4.68 -6.24 -26.78
CA ASN A 31 3.49 -5.92 -25.99
C ASN A 31 3.79 -4.95 -24.81
N GLU A 32 5.00 -4.40 -24.74
CA GLU A 32 5.40 -3.53 -23.63
C GLU A 32 5.30 -2.05 -24.03
N ILE A 33 5.25 -1.21 -23.00
CA ILE A 33 5.47 0.23 -23.13
C ILE A 33 6.68 0.63 -22.29
N LEU A 34 7.38 1.67 -22.73
CA LEU A 34 8.44 2.33 -21.99
C LEU A 34 7.87 3.61 -21.36
N VAL A 35 7.97 3.72 -20.05
CA VAL A 35 7.41 4.83 -19.29
C VAL A 35 8.50 5.61 -18.60
N ARG A 36 8.60 6.91 -18.89
CA ARG A 36 9.44 7.84 -18.14
C ARG A 36 8.72 8.23 -16.87
N MET A 37 9.32 7.88 -15.73
CA MET A 37 8.72 8.06 -14.42
C MET A 37 8.77 9.51 -13.96
N LEU A 38 7.67 10.01 -13.43
CA LEU A 38 7.53 11.33 -12.83
C LEU A 38 7.64 11.27 -11.30
N ALA A 39 6.82 10.46 -10.67
CA ALA A 39 6.77 10.32 -9.22
C ALA A 39 6.54 8.87 -8.78
N ARG A 40 7.11 8.49 -7.65
CA ARG A 40 6.92 7.21 -6.95
C ARG A 40 7.01 7.40 -5.45
N PRO A 41 6.02 6.91 -4.69
CA PRO A 41 6.08 6.99 -3.22
C PRO A 41 7.02 5.93 -2.66
N ILE A 42 7.57 6.20 -1.49
CA ILE A 42 8.26 5.18 -0.70
C ILE A 42 7.25 4.56 0.29
N ASN A 43 7.03 3.26 0.17
CA ASN A 43 6.17 2.50 1.06
C ASN A 43 6.99 1.58 1.96
N PRO A 44 6.50 1.21 3.16
CA PRO A 44 7.13 0.15 3.94
C PRO A 44 7.27 -1.17 3.17
N SER A 45 6.31 -1.49 2.28
CA SER A 45 6.36 -2.67 1.40
C SER A 45 7.52 -2.66 0.41
N ASP A 46 8.08 -1.51 0.07
CA ASP A 46 9.28 -1.41 -0.77
C ASP A 46 10.54 -1.72 0.03
N LEU A 47 10.58 -1.39 1.33
CA LEU A 47 11.74 -1.54 2.20
C LEU A 47 11.85 -2.94 2.83
N ILE A 48 10.72 -3.56 3.15
CA ILE A 48 10.65 -4.91 3.75
C ILE A 48 11.41 -5.96 2.91
N PRO A 49 11.25 -6.01 1.58
CA PRO A 49 12.02 -6.91 0.72
C PRO A 49 13.52 -6.64 0.73
N ILE A 50 13.94 -5.39 0.75
CA ILE A 50 15.36 -5.01 0.79
C ILE A 50 16.02 -5.54 2.06
N ARG A 51 15.28 -5.55 3.19
CA ARG A 51 15.72 -6.14 4.47
C ARG A 51 15.75 -7.66 4.50
N GLY A 52 15.34 -8.34 3.42
CA GLY A 52 15.41 -9.79 3.27
C GLY A 52 14.18 -10.57 3.73
N SER A 53 13.09 -9.93 4.19
CA SER A 53 11.88 -10.65 4.64
C SER A 53 11.25 -11.53 3.56
N TYR A 54 11.56 -11.30 2.28
CA TYR A 54 11.08 -12.07 1.14
C TYR A 54 12.22 -12.58 0.24
N SER A 55 13.42 -12.82 0.81
CA SER A 55 14.63 -13.24 0.08
C SER A 55 14.40 -14.47 -0.80
N HIS A 56 13.58 -15.44 -0.34
CA HIS A 56 13.27 -16.68 -1.08
C HIS A 56 12.60 -16.45 -2.45
N ARG A 57 12.12 -15.24 -2.74
CA ARG A 57 11.38 -14.92 -3.98
C ARG A 57 11.92 -13.70 -4.74
N ILE A 58 13.01 -13.11 -4.27
CA ILE A 58 13.63 -11.93 -4.89
C ILE A 58 14.96 -12.35 -5.47
N SER A 59 15.09 -12.19 -6.78
CA SER A 59 16.36 -12.37 -7.47
C SER A 59 17.22 -11.12 -7.35
N LEU A 60 18.47 -11.28 -7.01
CA LEU A 60 19.46 -10.22 -6.95
C LEU A 60 20.32 -10.23 -8.24
N PRO A 61 20.77 -9.08 -8.73
CA PRO A 61 20.45 -7.74 -8.28
C PRO A 61 19.02 -7.33 -8.60
N ASN A 62 18.41 -6.45 -7.76
CA ASN A 62 17.02 -6.04 -7.93
C ASN A 62 16.86 -4.53 -7.85
N ILE A 63 15.88 -4.00 -8.60
CA ILE A 63 15.41 -2.61 -8.53
C ILE A 63 14.13 -2.59 -7.71
N PRO A 64 14.08 -1.82 -6.60
CA PRO A 64 12.88 -1.76 -5.76
C PRO A 64 11.77 -0.87 -6.36
N GLY A 65 10.66 -0.78 -5.61
CA GLY A 65 9.49 0.04 -5.93
C GLY A 65 8.40 -0.73 -6.66
N TYR A 66 7.16 -0.56 -6.21
CA TYR A 66 6.01 -1.28 -6.74
C TYR A 66 4.99 -0.38 -7.43
N GLU A 67 5.03 0.92 -7.19
CA GLU A 67 4.07 1.86 -7.75
C GLU A 67 4.74 3.19 -8.15
N GLY A 68 4.03 3.94 -8.98
CA GLY A 68 4.45 5.24 -9.46
C GLY A 68 3.63 5.67 -10.67
N VAL A 69 3.85 6.88 -11.14
CA VAL A 69 3.24 7.45 -12.34
C VAL A 69 4.32 7.96 -13.28
N GLY A 70 4.07 7.86 -14.57
CA GLY A 70 4.96 8.37 -15.61
C GLY A 70 4.26 8.62 -16.93
N ILE A 71 5.02 9.06 -17.91
CA ILE A 71 4.56 9.34 -19.28
C ILE A 71 5.12 8.26 -20.20
N VAL A 72 4.28 7.72 -21.06
CA VAL A 72 4.70 6.74 -22.08
C VAL A 72 5.56 7.44 -23.12
N GLU A 73 6.79 7.01 -23.25
CA GLU A 73 7.80 7.57 -24.20
C GLU A 73 7.91 6.72 -25.47
N ASP A 74 7.73 5.39 -25.34
CA ASP A 74 7.84 4.46 -26.45
C ASP A 74 6.94 3.24 -26.27
N VAL A 75 6.61 2.55 -27.34
CA VAL A 75 5.72 1.40 -27.37
C VAL A 75 6.27 0.28 -28.25
N GLY A 76 6.03 -0.96 -27.84
CA GLY A 76 6.37 -2.14 -28.65
C GLY A 76 5.51 -2.26 -29.90
N SER A 77 5.96 -3.10 -30.83
CA SER A 77 5.38 -3.23 -32.20
C SER A 77 3.90 -3.62 -32.25
N LEU A 78 3.37 -4.26 -31.19
CA LEU A 78 1.97 -4.67 -31.10
C LEU A 78 1.10 -3.72 -30.26
N VAL A 79 1.68 -2.63 -29.75
CA VAL A 79 0.96 -1.64 -28.93
C VAL A 79 0.60 -0.42 -29.77
N SER A 80 -0.60 0.10 -29.55
CA SER A 80 -1.04 1.33 -30.25
C SER A 80 -0.16 2.53 -29.92
N HIS A 81 0.31 3.24 -30.93
CA HIS A 81 1.06 4.50 -30.78
C HIS A 81 0.26 5.60 -30.05
N ASN A 82 -1.06 5.46 -29.93
CA ASN A 82 -1.91 6.37 -29.15
C ASN A 82 -1.61 6.34 -27.63
N PHE A 83 -0.80 5.39 -27.17
CA PHE A 83 -0.30 5.39 -25.80
C PHE A 83 0.82 6.42 -25.57
N ILE A 84 1.59 6.76 -26.58
CA ILE A 84 2.70 7.73 -26.47
C ILE A 84 2.16 9.08 -25.96
N GLY A 85 2.84 9.65 -24.98
CA GLY A 85 2.44 10.89 -24.32
C GLY A 85 1.37 10.74 -23.25
N LYS A 86 0.72 9.58 -23.12
CA LYS A 86 -0.26 9.35 -22.06
C LYS A 86 0.41 9.19 -20.71
N ARG A 87 -0.25 9.69 -19.68
CA ARG A 87 0.12 9.54 -18.28
C ARG A 87 -0.46 8.24 -17.74
N VAL A 88 0.41 7.37 -17.21
CA VAL A 88 0.03 6.01 -16.79
C VAL A 88 0.69 5.60 -15.47
N LEU A 89 0.08 4.64 -14.78
CA LEU A 89 0.73 3.83 -13.75
C LEU A 89 1.32 2.60 -14.44
N PRO A 90 2.66 2.43 -14.50
CA PRO A 90 3.29 1.25 -15.08
C PRO A 90 3.36 0.15 -14.02
N LEU A 91 2.35 -0.71 -13.95
CA LEU A 91 2.19 -1.67 -12.88
C LEU A 91 2.62 -3.08 -13.29
N ARG A 92 3.13 -3.85 -12.31
CA ARG A 92 3.54 -5.26 -12.46
C ARG A 92 4.66 -5.53 -13.49
N GLY A 93 5.32 -4.48 -13.94
CA GLY A 93 6.53 -4.55 -14.75
C GLY A 93 7.81 -4.58 -13.92
N GLU A 94 8.79 -3.81 -14.33
CA GLU A 94 10.05 -3.60 -13.61
C GLU A 94 9.82 -2.82 -12.31
N GLY A 95 10.80 -2.84 -11.38
CA GLY A 95 10.78 -1.99 -10.19
C GLY A 95 10.75 -0.50 -10.55
N THR A 96 10.01 0.30 -9.79
CA THR A 96 9.72 1.70 -10.18
C THR A 96 10.78 2.71 -9.72
N TRP A 97 11.78 2.31 -8.90
CA TRP A 97 12.82 3.23 -8.45
C TRP A 97 13.91 3.45 -9.49
N GLN A 98 13.49 3.90 -10.65
CA GLN A 98 14.33 4.21 -11.81
C GLN A 98 13.67 5.26 -12.71
N GLU A 99 14.42 5.89 -13.62
CA GLU A 99 13.89 6.93 -14.50
C GLU A 99 12.94 6.37 -15.57
N PHE A 100 13.19 5.15 -16.05
CA PHE A 100 12.35 4.50 -17.06
C PHE A 100 11.96 3.09 -16.64
N VAL A 101 10.70 2.73 -16.84
CA VAL A 101 10.12 1.44 -16.50
C VAL A 101 9.48 0.82 -17.72
N LYS A 102 9.73 -0.46 -17.95
CA LYS A 102 8.98 -1.25 -18.93
C LYS A 102 7.88 -2.05 -18.24
N THR A 103 6.70 -2.05 -18.84
CA THR A 103 5.55 -2.81 -18.36
C THR A 103 4.70 -3.32 -19.53
N PRO A 104 4.00 -4.47 -19.38
CA PRO A 104 3.00 -4.88 -20.34
C PRO A 104 1.92 -3.82 -20.51
N SER A 105 1.57 -3.47 -21.75
CA SER A 105 0.60 -2.39 -22.03
C SER A 105 -0.78 -2.62 -21.42
N GLU A 106 -1.21 -3.88 -21.30
CA GLU A 106 -2.49 -4.27 -20.67
C GLU A 106 -2.55 -4.00 -19.15
N LEU A 107 -1.38 -3.84 -18.52
CA LEU A 107 -1.21 -3.54 -17.10
C LEU A 107 -0.88 -2.07 -16.83
N ALA A 108 -0.86 -1.25 -17.86
CA ALA A 108 -0.75 0.19 -17.74
C ALA A 108 -2.12 0.81 -17.50
N VAL A 109 -2.25 1.58 -16.42
CA VAL A 109 -3.51 2.25 -16.07
C VAL A 109 -3.39 3.72 -16.44
N SER A 110 -4.20 4.18 -17.40
CA SER A 110 -4.26 5.60 -17.79
C SER A 110 -4.86 6.45 -16.67
N ILE A 111 -4.25 7.60 -16.42
CA ILE A 111 -4.65 8.53 -15.36
C ILE A 111 -5.21 9.82 -15.99
N PRO A 112 -6.39 10.30 -15.55
CA PRO A 112 -6.96 11.57 -15.96
C PRO A 112 -6.05 12.75 -15.59
N ASP A 113 -6.09 13.83 -16.41
CA ASP A 113 -5.30 15.03 -16.16
C ASP A 113 -5.76 15.82 -14.92
N SER A 114 -6.99 15.59 -14.46
CA SER A 114 -7.54 16.14 -13.21
C SER A 114 -6.84 15.66 -11.94
N ILE A 115 -6.14 14.52 -11.99
CA ILE A 115 -5.44 13.94 -10.84
C ILE A 115 -3.95 14.28 -10.96
N ASP A 116 -3.37 14.93 -9.94
CA ASP A 116 -1.94 15.26 -9.90
C ASP A 116 -1.04 14.01 -9.80
N ASP A 117 0.24 14.18 -10.13
CA ASP A 117 1.19 13.06 -10.20
C ASP A 117 1.44 12.38 -8.84
N PHE A 118 1.42 13.14 -7.74
CA PHE A 118 1.67 12.57 -6.41
C PHE A 118 0.48 11.76 -5.93
N THR A 119 -0.73 12.24 -6.17
CA THR A 119 -1.95 11.47 -5.94
C THR A 119 -1.98 10.23 -6.83
N ALA A 120 -1.76 10.37 -8.14
CA ALA A 120 -1.75 9.27 -9.09
C ALA A 120 -0.75 8.17 -8.70
N SER A 121 0.47 8.54 -8.32
CA SER A 121 1.53 7.58 -8.01
C SER A 121 1.26 6.69 -6.79
N GLN A 122 0.27 7.01 -5.93
CA GLN A 122 -0.12 6.26 -4.72
C GLN A 122 -1.32 5.31 -4.95
N MET A 123 -1.85 5.20 -6.18
CA MET A 123 -3.17 4.59 -6.41
C MET A 123 -3.17 3.06 -6.40
N TYR A 124 -2.02 2.42 -6.30
CA TYR A 124 -1.94 0.96 -6.42
C TYR A 124 -1.87 0.24 -5.07
N ILE A 125 -0.79 0.39 -4.30
CA ILE A 125 -0.52 -0.47 -3.15
C ILE A 125 -1.63 -0.35 -2.08
N ASN A 126 -1.84 0.82 -1.54
CA ASN A 126 -2.76 1.02 -0.42
C ASN A 126 -4.23 1.03 -0.85
N PRO A 127 -4.65 1.77 -1.90
CA PRO A 127 -6.06 1.81 -2.29
C PRO A 127 -6.60 0.46 -2.78
N ILE A 128 -5.85 -0.26 -3.62
CA ILE A 128 -6.28 -1.59 -4.08
C ILE A 128 -6.33 -2.58 -2.92
N THR A 129 -5.31 -2.58 -2.04
CA THR A 129 -5.30 -3.46 -0.86
C THR A 129 -6.52 -3.20 0.01
N ALA A 130 -6.79 -1.94 0.35
CA ALA A 130 -7.92 -1.59 1.22
C ALA A 130 -9.27 -1.94 0.55
N TRP A 131 -9.44 -1.60 -0.73
CA TRP A 131 -10.65 -1.90 -1.46
C TRP A 131 -10.93 -3.41 -1.56
N VAL A 132 -9.94 -4.17 -2.01
CA VAL A 132 -10.07 -5.62 -2.20
C VAL A 132 -10.30 -6.33 -0.87
N THR A 133 -9.59 -5.95 0.18
CA THR A 133 -9.78 -6.57 1.50
C THR A 133 -11.16 -6.32 2.06
N CYS A 134 -11.72 -5.11 1.92
CA CYS A 134 -13.08 -4.82 2.38
C CYS A 134 -14.16 -5.51 1.55
N ASN A 135 -14.07 -5.45 0.22
CA ASN A 135 -15.17 -5.86 -0.68
C ASN A 135 -15.11 -7.33 -1.10
N GLU A 136 -13.91 -7.86 -1.36
CA GLU A 136 -13.77 -9.19 -1.96
C GLU A 136 -13.38 -10.25 -0.93
N VAL A 137 -12.49 -9.89 0.01
CA VAL A 137 -11.96 -10.85 1.01
C VAL A 137 -12.88 -10.92 2.22
N LEU A 138 -13.10 -9.81 2.90
CA LEU A 138 -13.93 -9.74 4.11
C LEU A 138 -15.42 -9.62 3.78
N LYS A 139 -15.75 -9.07 2.60
CA LYS A 139 -17.12 -8.84 2.14
C LYS A 139 -17.96 -8.09 3.17
N LEU A 140 -17.37 -7.00 3.70
CA LEU A 140 -17.96 -6.19 4.75
C LEU A 140 -19.33 -5.64 4.31
N LYS A 141 -20.27 -5.68 5.24
CA LYS A 141 -21.63 -5.16 5.07
C LYS A 141 -21.80 -3.89 5.87
N ALA A 142 -22.86 -3.17 5.59
CA ALA A 142 -23.25 -2.02 6.38
C ALA A 142 -23.42 -2.43 7.86
N ASN A 143 -22.86 -1.62 8.76
CA ASN A 143 -22.81 -1.80 10.21
C ASN A 143 -21.87 -2.88 10.74
N ASP A 144 -21.22 -3.72 9.90
CA ASP A 144 -20.15 -4.59 10.39
C ASP A 144 -19.06 -3.75 11.09
N VAL A 145 -18.47 -4.26 12.14
CA VAL A 145 -17.40 -3.61 12.88
C VAL A 145 -16.05 -4.12 12.35
N LEU A 146 -15.29 -3.25 11.71
CA LEU A 146 -13.92 -3.50 11.30
C LEU A 146 -12.94 -2.87 12.28
N LEU A 147 -12.00 -3.65 12.81
CA LEU A 147 -10.90 -3.20 13.65
C LEU A 147 -9.61 -3.17 12.81
N VAL A 148 -8.86 -2.06 12.83
CA VAL A 148 -7.64 -1.91 12.04
C VAL A 148 -6.52 -1.34 12.89
N ASN A 149 -5.37 -2.02 12.98
CA ASN A 149 -4.17 -1.42 13.58
C ASN A 149 -3.38 -0.58 12.57
N ALA A 150 -2.33 0.11 13.03
CA ALA A 150 -1.63 1.12 12.24
C ALA A 150 -2.59 2.17 11.64
N GLY A 151 -3.64 2.56 12.37
CA GLY A 151 -4.69 3.46 11.93
C GLY A 151 -4.18 4.79 11.36
N GLY A 152 -3.10 5.36 11.91
CA GLY A 152 -2.47 6.59 11.42
C GLY A 152 -1.62 6.44 10.15
N SER A 153 -1.54 5.24 9.55
CA SER A 153 -0.81 5.01 8.30
C SER A 153 -1.63 5.42 7.07
N SER A 154 -0.96 5.48 5.90
CA SER A 154 -1.65 5.79 4.63
C SER A 154 -2.84 4.86 4.36
N ILE A 155 -2.69 3.55 4.60
CA ILE A 155 -3.78 2.61 4.39
C ILE A 155 -4.87 2.74 5.46
N GLY A 156 -4.50 3.08 6.71
CA GLY A 156 -5.46 3.36 7.78
C GLY A 156 -6.39 4.52 7.45
N HIS A 157 -5.86 5.60 6.87
CA HIS A 157 -6.65 6.73 6.39
C HIS A 157 -7.61 6.33 5.25
N ILE A 158 -7.20 5.39 4.39
CA ILE A 158 -8.06 4.86 3.34
C ILE A 158 -9.20 4.03 3.94
N PHE A 159 -8.92 3.15 4.90
CA PHE A 159 -9.97 2.39 5.60
C PHE A 159 -10.99 3.30 6.29
N ALA A 160 -10.54 4.42 6.88
CA ALA A 160 -11.46 5.40 7.48
C ALA A 160 -12.41 6.02 6.45
N GLN A 161 -11.94 6.33 5.26
CA GLN A 161 -12.78 6.85 4.18
C GLN A 161 -13.68 5.77 3.59
N LEU A 162 -13.18 4.55 3.42
CA LEU A 162 -13.97 3.42 2.93
C LEU A 162 -15.11 3.06 3.90
N SER A 163 -14.96 3.30 5.20
CA SER A 163 -16.05 3.06 6.16
C SER A 163 -17.28 3.92 5.85
N LYS A 164 -17.08 5.19 5.46
CA LYS A 164 -18.19 6.05 4.99
C LYS A 164 -18.76 5.59 3.66
N ILE A 165 -17.89 5.19 2.71
CA ILE A 165 -18.31 4.81 1.36
C ILE A 165 -19.11 3.50 1.37
N LEU A 166 -18.69 2.53 2.19
CA LEU A 166 -19.26 1.18 2.24
C LEU A 166 -20.25 0.98 3.40
N GLY A 167 -20.31 1.92 4.35
CA GLY A 167 -21.27 1.90 5.46
C GLY A 167 -20.91 0.99 6.64
N PHE A 168 -19.70 0.44 6.71
CA PHE A 168 -19.24 -0.30 7.90
C PHE A 168 -18.71 0.65 8.99
N ARG A 169 -18.62 0.16 10.22
CA ARG A 169 -18.09 0.89 11.36
C ARG A 169 -16.61 0.60 11.52
N LEU A 170 -15.75 1.60 11.43
CA LEU A 170 -14.32 1.43 11.64
C LEU A 170 -13.91 1.83 13.06
N ILE A 171 -13.23 0.93 13.77
CA ILE A 171 -12.43 1.22 14.96
C ILE A 171 -10.96 1.22 14.54
N ALA A 172 -10.35 2.39 14.51
CA ALA A 172 -8.94 2.55 14.16
C ALA A 172 -8.05 2.49 15.42
N VAL A 173 -7.03 1.65 15.41
CA VAL A 173 -6.09 1.48 16.53
C VAL A 173 -4.78 2.18 16.21
N THR A 174 -4.34 3.07 17.11
CA THR A 174 -3.11 3.88 16.99
C THR A 174 -2.25 3.72 18.25
N ARG A 175 -0.98 4.14 18.16
CA ARG A 175 -0.04 4.14 19.30
C ARG A 175 0.02 5.49 20.03
N ASN A 176 -0.70 6.48 19.54
CA ASN A 176 -0.83 7.82 20.09
C ASN A 176 -2.04 8.52 19.45
N ASP A 177 -2.37 9.70 19.93
CA ASP A 177 -3.53 10.49 19.49
C ASP A 177 -3.28 11.39 18.27
N LYS A 178 -2.05 11.41 17.73
CA LYS A 178 -1.60 12.33 16.66
C LYS A 178 -2.58 12.43 15.48
N TYR A 179 -3.23 11.33 15.11
CA TYR A 179 -4.14 11.23 13.96
C TYR A 179 -5.60 11.02 14.36
N LYS A 180 -5.94 11.17 15.64
CA LYS A 180 -7.28 10.85 16.14
C LYS A 180 -8.36 11.69 15.46
N GLU A 181 -8.21 13.00 15.45
CA GLU A 181 -9.17 13.91 14.86
C GLU A 181 -9.30 13.71 13.35
N ASP A 182 -8.18 13.55 12.65
CA ASP A 182 -8.17 13.28 11.20
C ASP A 182 -8.92 11.99 10.87
N LEU A 183 -8.66 10.90 11.60
CA LEU A 183 -9.31 9.62 11.37
C LEU A 183 -10.82 9.68 11.64
N LEU A 184 -11.26 10.36 12.69
CA LEU A 184 -12.67 10.59 12.97
C LEU A 184 -13.34 11.41 11.87
N HIS A 185 -12.69 12.49 11.43
CA HIS A 185 -13.18 13.31 10.31
C HIS A 185 -13.29 12.52 9.01
N LEU A 186 -12.32 11.65 8.73
CA LEU A 186 -12.31 10.78 7.55
C LEU A 186 -13.38 9.69 7.59
N GLY A 187 -13.86 9.28 8.78
CA GLY A 187 -14.97 8.33 8.89
C GLY A 187 -14.79 7.22 9.90
N ALA A 188 -13.68 7.14 10.62
CA ALA A 188 -13.57 6.21 11.72
C ALA A 188 -14.68 6.47 12.75
N SER A 189 -15.36 5.42 13.18
CA SER A 189 -16.39 5.52 14.23
C SER A 189 -15.76 5.74 15.60
N TYR A 190 -14.54 5.21 15.78
CA TYR A 190 -13.75 5.35 17.00
C TYR A 190 -12.26 5.23 16.71
N VAL A 191 -11.44 5.87 17.54
CA VAL A 191 -9.97 5.77 17.49
C VAL A 191 -9.46 5.39 18.87
N ILE A 192 -8.78 4.25 18.97
CA ILE A 192 -8.20 3.73 20.20
C ILE A 192 -6.70 4.06 20.22
N ASP A 193 -6.27 4.84 21.18
CA ASP A 193 -4.86 5.08 21.48
C ASP A 193 -4.39 4.07 22.53
N THR A 194 -3.63 3.07 22.09
CA THR A 194 -3.16 1.99 22.97
C THR A 194 -2.07 2.39 23.95
N SER A 195 -1.57 3.63 23.90
CA SER A 195 -0.69 4.16 24.94
C SER A 195 -1.43 4.53 26.23
N ASN A 196 -2.73 4.76 26.12
CA ASN A 196 -3.55 5.30 27.22
C ASN A 196 -4.61 4.32 27.74
N VAL A 197 -5.06 3.38 26.89
CA VAL A 197 -6.17 2.47 27.24
C VAL A 197 -5.91 1.04 26.78
N SER A 198 -6.57 0.09 27.46
CA SER A 198 -6.57 -1.32 27.07
C SER A 198 -7.36 -1.50 25.77
N LEU A 199 -6.71 -2.10 24.74
CA LEU A 199 -7.36 -2.39 23.47
C LEU A 199 -8.57 -3.29 23.67
N TYR A 200 -8.39 -4.41 24.36
CA TYR A 200 -9.43 -5.42 24.54
C TYR A 200 -10.65 -4.86 25.28
N GLU A 201 -10.45 -4.23 26.43
CA GLU A 201 -11.55 -3.68 27.24
C GLU A 201 -12.33 -2.63 26.46
N THR A 202 -11.63 -1.72 25.76
CA THR A 202 -12.28 -0.67 24.96
C THR A 202 -13.07 -1.26 23.78
N VAL A 203 -12.54 -2.27 23.08
CA VAL A 203 -13.29 -2.90 21.98
C VAL A 203 -14.50 -3.65 22.50
N MET A 204 -14.40 -4.35 23.64
CA MET A 204 -15.55 -5.03 24.25
C MET A 204 -16.64 -4.03 24.67
N GLU A 205 -16.26 -2.90 25.24
CA GLU A 205 -17.21 -1.82 25.58
C GLU A 205 -17.92 -1.29 24.33
N LEU A 206 -17.17 -0.94 23.27
CA LEU A 206 -17.71 -0.38 22.03
C LEU A 206 -18.58 -1.36 21.22
N THR A 207 -18.45 -2.66 21.49
CA THR A 207 -19.17 -3.75 20.82
C THR A 207 -20.15 -4.49 21.73
N ASN A 208 -20.47 -3.95 22.91
CA ASN A 208 -21.36 -4.56 23.92
C ASN A 208 -20.95 -6.00 24.30
N GLY A 209 -19.64 -6.25 24.42
CA GLY A 209 -19.07 -7.55 24.79
C GLY A 209 -18.98 -8.58 23.67
N ILE A 210 -19.37 -8.23 22.43
CA ILE A 210 -19.42 -9.16 21.30
C ILE A 210 -18.04 -9.31 20.62
N GLY A 211 -17.28 -8.21 20.51
CA GLY A 211 -16.09 -8.10 19.71
C GLY A 211 -16.37 -7.63 18.27
N ALA A 212 -15.31 -7.32 17.51
CA ALA A 212 -15.40 -6.87 16.12
C ALA A 212 -15.77 -8.03 15.16
N ASP A 213 -16.46 -7.74 14.06
CA ASP A 213 -16.78 -8.72 13.02
C ASP A 213 -15.54 -9.15 12.24
N ALA A 214 -14.64 -8.21 12.01
CA ALA A 214 -13.37 -8.45 11.35
C ALA A 214 -12.26 -7.56 11.90
N ALA A 215 -11.02 -8.02 11.74
CA ALA A 215 -9.84 -7.20 12.00
C ALA A 215 -8.83 -7.31 10.86
N ILE A 216 -8.14 -6.20 10.56
CA ILE A 216 -7.03 -6.13 9.61
C ILE A 216 -5.76 -5.71 10.35
N ASP A 217 -4.76 -6.58 10.30
CA ASP A 217 -3.45 -6.37 10.90
C ASP A 217 -2.39 -5.99 9.85
N SER A 218 -1.75 -4.84 10.05
CA SER A 218 -0.61 -4.35 9.27
C SER A 218 0.71 -4.46 10.03
N VAL A 219 0.66 -4.76 11.33
CA VAL A 219 1.82 -4.63 12.24
C VAL A 219 2.50 -5.97 12.49
N GLY A 220 1.73 -7.01 12.77
CA GLY A 220 2.24 -8.30 13.23
C GLY A 220 2.65 -8.28 14.72
N GLY A 221 3.33 -9.32 15.18
CA GLY A 221 3.80 -9.47 16.56
C GLY A 221 2.70 -9.41 17.62
N SER A 222 3.02 -8.90 18.82
CA SER A 222 2.02 -8.77 19.89
C SER A 222 0.88 -7.82 19.54
N PRO A 223 1.06 -6.66 18.87
CA PRO A 223 -0.07 -5.82 18.49
C PRO A 223 -1.06 -6.51 17.54
N GLY A 224 -0.57 -7.38 16.65
CA GLY A 224 -1.41 -8.19 15.79
C GLY A 224 -2.15 -9.29 16.56
N ASN A 225 -1.47 -9.94 17.52
CA ASN A 225 -2.12 -10.92 18.41
C ASN A 225 -3.25 -10.27 19.22
N ASP A 226 -2.96 -9.15 19.89
CA ASP A 226 -3.93 -8.44 20.71
C ASP A 226 -5.16 -8.02 19.88
N LEU A 227 -4.94 -7.59 18.65
CA LEU A 227 -6.01 -7.25 17.71
C LEU A 227 -6.91 -8.46 17.41
N ALA A 228 -6.34 -9.65 17.21
CA ALA A 228 -7.08 -10.87 16.91
C ALA A 228 -8.01 -11.29 18.08
N PHE A 229 -7.58 -11.09 19.32
CA PHE A 229 -8.40 -11.38 20.50
C PHE A 229 -9.57 -10.42 20.70
N CYS A 230 -9.61 -9.31 19.98
CA CYS A 230 -10.73 -8.35 19.97
C CYS A 230 -11.80 -8.69 18.92
N VAL A 231 -11.58 -9.73 18.11
CA VAL A 231 -12.55 -10.21 17.12
C VAL A 231 -13.48 -11.24 17.75
N ARG A 232 -14.77 -11.16 17.42
CA ARG A 232 -15.75 -12.15 17.91
C ARG A 232 -15.42 -13.57 17.42
N PRO A 233 -15.86 -14.61 18.13
CA PRO A 233 -15.71 -15.99 17.66
C PRO A 233 -16.29 -16.17 16.25
N ASN A 234 -15.57 -16.90 15.40
CA ASN A 234 -15.87 -17.09 13.96
C ASN A 234 -15.85 -15.79 13.12
N GLY A 235 -15.42 -14.66 13.68
CA GLY A 235 -15.10 -13.45 12.91
C GLY A 235 -13.84 -13.64 12.08
N ASN A 236 -13.47 -12.63 11.29
CA ASN A 236 -12.35 -12.73 10.38
C ASN A 236 -11.15 -11.92 10.90
N PHE A 237 -9.97 -12.54 10.91
CA PHE A 237 -8.70 -11.87 11.16
C PHE A 237 -7.82 -11.95 9.91
N LEU A 238 -7.41 -10.79 9.38
CA LEU A 238 -6.66 -10.71 8.14
C LEU A 238 -5.35 -9.95 8.33
N THR A 239 -4.20 -10.59 8.14
CA THR A 239 -2.92 -9.89 8.08
C THR A 239 -2.66 -9.41 6.64
N ILE A 240 -2.24 -8.14 6.50
CA ILE A 240 -1.88 -7.53 5.23
C ILE A 240 -0.47 -6.97 5.20
N GLY A 241 0.18 -6.89 6.37
CA GLY A 241 1.51 -6.29 6.53
C GLY A 241 2.33 -6.93 7.64
N LEU A 242 3.55 -6.46 7.80
CA LEU A 242 4.52 -6.95 8.78
C LEU A 242 5.44 -5.81 9.26
N LEU A 243 4.83 -4.69 9.68
CA LEU A 243 5.59 -3.49 10.04
C LEU A 243 6.55 -3.69 11.22
N SER A 244 6.24 -4.61 12.15
CA SER A 244 7.13 -4.97 13.25
C SER A 244 8.27 -5.90 12.84
N GLY A 245 8.23 -6.51 11.66
CA GLY A 245 9.12 -7.59 11.24
C GLY A 245 8.82 -8.93 11.91
N ILE A 246 7.86 -9.01 12.83
CA ILE A 246 7.54 -10.20 13.64
C ILE A 246 6.16 -10.73 13.22
N GLN A 247 6.07 -12.03 12.96
CA GLN A 247 4.81 -12.68 12.65
C GLN A 247 3.88 -12.74 13.87
N VAL A 248 2.57 -12.77 13.65
CA VAL A 248 1.60 -13.09 14.69
C VAL A 248 1.72 -14.55 15.13
N ASN A 249 1.26 -14.87 16.33
CA ASN A 249 1.16 -16.26 16.78
C ASN A 249 -0.11 -16.91 16.22
N TRP A 250 0.01 -17.49 15.04
CA TRP A 250 -1.10 -18.15 14.33
C TRP A 250 -1.78 -19.25 15.17
N ALA A 251 -1.00 -20.00 15.95
CA ALA A 251 -1.56 -21.07 16.81
C ALA A 251 -2.50 -20.51 17.88
N ASP A 252 -2.09 -19.44 18.56
CA ASP A 252 -2.92 -18.79 19.57
C ASP A 252 -4.16 -18.14 18.95
N ILE A 253 -4.01 -17.50 17.80
CA ILE A 253 -5.12 -16.84 17.10
C ILE A 253 -6.19 -17.86 16.70
N VAL A 254 -5.79 -18.96 16.09
CA VAL A 254 -6.74 -19.99 15.64
C VAL A 254 -7.36 -20.75 16.83
N ASN A 255 -6.54 -21.19 17.78
CA ASN A 255 -6.99 -22.08 18.85
C ASN A 255 -7.64 -21.36 20.04
N LYS A 256 -7.15 -20.14 20.39
CA LYS A 256 -7.63 -19.41 21.57
C LYS A 256 -8.62 -18.31 21.21
N ALA A 257 -8.32 -17.47 20.21
CA ALA A 257 -9.25 -16.43 19.77
C ALA A 257 -10.41 -17.00 18.93
N LYS A 258 -10.25 -18.19 18.33
CA LYS A 258 -11.27 -18.91 17.56
C LYS A 258 -11.82 -18.11 16.39
N VAL A 259 -10.94 -17.39 15.69
CA VAL A 259 -11.26 -16.57 14.53
C VAL A 259 -10.82 -17.25 13.22
N ASN A 260 -11.43 -16.87 12.12
CA ASN A 260 -11.00 -17.27 10.77
C ASN A 260 -9.80 -16.43 10.37
N ALA A 261 -8.60 -16.96 10.61
CA ALA A 261 -7.35 -16.24 10.38
C ALA A 261 -6.78 -16.51 8.98
N ASN A 262 -6.50 -15.44 8.24
CA ASN A 262 -5.96 -15.49 6.88
C ASN A 262 -4.89 -14.40 6.67
N MET A 263 -4.13 -14.56 5.57
CA MET A 263 -3.17 -13.58 5.11
C MET A 263 -3.56 -13.11 3.70
N PHE A 264 -3.58 -11.80 3.49
CA PHE A 264 -3.78 -11.22 2.16
C PHE A 264 -2.46 -10.65 1.62
N HIS A 265 -2.13 -11.02 0.41
CA HIS A 265 -1.06 -10.42 -0.36
C HIS A 265 -1.60 -9.89 -1.68
N LEU A 266 -1.45 -8.62 -1.93
CA LEU A 266 -1.83 -7.97 -3.19
C LEU A 266 -1.20 -8.67 -4.41
N ARG A 267 0.04 -9.15 -4.29
CA ARG A 267 0.72 -9.95 -5.32
C ARG A 267 -0.06 -11.21 -5.71
N ASN A 268 -0.64 -11.91 -4.73
CA ASN A 268 -1.42 -13.14 -5.00
C ASN A 268 -2.75 -12.81 -5.67
N TRP A 269 -3.42 -11.75 -5.20
CA TRP A 269 -4.61 -11.25 -5.87
C TRP A 269 -4.32 -10.88 -7.33
N ASN A 270 -3.26 -10.11 -7.59
CA ASN A 270 -2.84 -9.74 -8.94
C ASN A 270 -2.56 -10.91 -9.88
N LYS A 271 -2.04 -12.04 -9.35
CA LYS A 271 -1.78 -13.24 -10.18
C LYS A 271 -3.04 -13.95 -10.61
N ASN A 272 -4.09 -13.87 -9.80
CA ASN A 272 -5.30 -14.67 -9.96
C ASN A 272 -6.49 -13.87 -10.49
N VAL A 273 -6.47 -12.54 -10.39
CA VAL A 273 -7.54 -11.67 -10.87
C VAL A 273 -7.49 -11.57 -12.40
N PRO A 274 -8.61 -11.72 -13.10
CA PRO A 274 -8.68 -11.44 -14.54
C PRO A 274 -8.35 -9.98 -14.83
N VAL A 275 -7.70 -9.72 -15.98
CA VAL A 275 -7.25 -8.37 -16.37
C VAL A 275 -8.41 -7.36 -16.41
N ASN A 276 -9.57 -7.75 -16.94
CA ASN A 276 -10.77 -6.88 -16.97
C ASN A 276 -11.23 -6.49 -15.57
N LYS A 277 -11.29 -7.43 -14.63
CA LYS A 277 -11.66 -7.14 -13.23
C LYS A 277 -10.62 -6.26 -12.54
N TRP A 278 -9.34 -6.49 -12.84
CA TRP A 278 -8.24 -5.67 -12.37
C TRP A 278 -8.38 -4.22 -12.85
N GLN A 279 -8.63 -4.02 -14.15
CA GLN A 279 -8.87 -2.69 -14.74
C GLN A 279 -10.13 -2.02 -14.18
N GLU A 280 -11.25 -2.76 -14.04
CA GLU A 280 -12.49 -2.24 -13.43
C GLU A 280 -12.25 -1.72 -12.01
N THR A 281 -11.44 -2.43 -11.21
CA THR A 281 -11.09 -2.03 -9.85
C THR A 281 -10.33 -0.70 -9.85
N PHE A 282 -9.37 -0.51 -10.76
CA PHE A 282 -8.67 0.77 -10.92
C PHE A 282 -9.61 1.88 -11.39
N CYS A 283 -10.43 1.63 -12.40
CA CYS A 283 -11.40 2.62 -12.90
C CYS A 283 -12.35 3.09 -11.77
N HIS A 284 -12.76 2.17 -10.90
CA HIS A 284 -13.59 2.51 -9.75
C HIS A 284 -12.86 3.42 -8.75
N LEU A 285 -11.63 3.07 -8.37
CA LEU A 285 -10.83 3.87 -7.43
C LEU A 285 -10.45 5.23 -8.03
N ILE A 286 -10.07 5.29 -9.31
CA ILE A 286 -9.82 6.54 -10.04
C ILE A 286 -11.03 7.47 -9.92
N ARG A 287 -12.24 6.94 -10.16
CA ARG A 287 -13.49 7.72 -10.03
C ARG A 287 -13.68 8.24 -8.62
N LEU A 288 -13.49 7.41 -7.58
CA LEU A 288 -13.62 7.85 -6.20
C LEU A 288 -12.64 8.98 -5.85
N ILE A 289 -11.43 8.92 -6.40
CA ILE A 289 -10.41 9.96 -6.17
C ILE A 289 -10.74 11.23 -6.96
N ASP A 290 -11.10 11.11 -8.22
CA ASP A 290 -11.48 12.23 -9.09
C ASP A 290 -12.72 12.99 -8.54
N GLU A 291 -13.70 12.24 -8.01
CA GLU A 291 -14.88 12.78 -7.31
C GLU A 291 -14.57 13.26 -5.87
N GLN A 292 -13.33 13.25 -5.44
CA GLN A 292 -12.86 13.62 -4.09
C GLN A 292 -13.52 12.84 -2.92
N LYS A 293 -14.11 11.68 -3.21
CA LYS A 293 -14.67 10.76 -2.22
C LYS A 293 -13.61 9.95 -1.49
N LEU A 294 -12.47 9.74 -2.14
CA LEU A 294 -11.29 9.10 -1.58
C LEU A 294 -10.09 10.01 -1.79
N ARG A 295 -9.41 10.39 -0.71
CA ARG A 295 -8.21 11.22 -0.73
C ARG A 295 -7.01 10.41 -0.27
N LEU A 296 -5.89 10.56 -0.96
CA LEU A 296 -4.63 9.92 -0.62
C LEU A 296 -3.75 10.85 0.23
N MET A 297 -2.65 10.34 0.74
CA MET A 297 -1.79 11.11 1.62
C MET A 297 -1.16 12.29 0.89
N MET A 298 -1.07 13.40 1.59
CA MET A 298 -0.38 14.59 1.09
C MET A 298 1.12 14.35 0.95
N VAL A 299 1.77 15.15 0.12
CA VAL A 299 3.22 15.16 -0.02
C VAL A 299 3.84 15.75 1.24
N ASP A 300 4.74 15.01 1.87
CA ASP A 300 5.61 15.52 2.92
C ASP A 300 6.90 16.10 2.31
N SER A 301 7.60 15.28 1.55
CA SER A 301 8.87 15.66 0.93
C SER A 301 9.14 14.91 -0.38
N ARG A 302 10.03 15.48 -1.21
CA ARG A 302 10.38 14.99 -2.54
C ARG A 302 11.89 14.91 -2.66
N TYR A 303 12.39 13.84 -3.25
CA TYR A 303 13.82 13.61 -3.45
C TYR A 303 14.08 13.10 -4.86
N ASP A 304 15.18 13.58 -5.48
CA ASP A 304 15.73 12.92 -6.67
C ASP A 304 16.26 11.53 -6.30
N LEU A 305 16.31 10.61 -7.27
CA LEU A 305 16.87 9.27 -7.07
C LEU A 305 18.29 9.29 -6.46
N LEU A 306 19.10 10.31 -6.78
CA LEU A 306 20.45 10.48 -6.21
C LEU A 306 20.43 10.65 -4.69
N ASN A 307 19.32 11.13 -4.14
CA ASN A 307 19.16 11.40 -2.71
C ASN A 307 18.41 10.27 -1.97
N ILE A 308 18.42 9.05 -2.53
CA ILE A 308 17.67 7.92 -1.95
C ILE A 308 17.98 7.68 -0.48
N LYS A 309 19.24 7.78 -0.06
CA LYS A 309 19.63 7.55 1.35
C LYS A 309 19.00 8.56 2.28
N THR A 310 18.96 9.83 1.88
CA THR A 310 18.28 10.90 2.64
C THR A 310 16.76 10.65 2.68
N ALA A 311 16.16 10.24 1.57
CA ALA A 311 14.74 9.90 1.52
C ALA A 311 14.39 8.75 2.48
N ILE A 312 15.24 7.71 2.55
CA ILE A 312 15.08 6.60 3.50
C ILE A 312 15.19 7.08 4.95
N ASP A 313 16.15 7.98 5.26
CA ASP A 313 16.28 8.56 6.60
C ASP A 313 14.98 9.22 7.05
N VAL A 314 14.37 10.01 6.19
CA VAL A 314 13.12 10.70 6.50
C VAL A 314 11.97 9.70 6.71
N VAL A 315 11.84 8.70 5.84
CA VAL A 315 10.82 7.65 5.99
C VAL A 315 10.97 6.87 7.30
N GLU A 316 12.20 6.58 7.71
CA GLU A 316 12.48 5.78 8.92
C GLU A 316 12.45 6.59 10.21
N SER A 317 12.78 7.87 10.16
CA SER A 317 12.75 8.76 11.34
C SER A 317 11.34 9.10 11.80
N SER A 318 10.33 8.79 11.05
CA SER A 318 8.85 8.75 11.25
C SER A 318 8.19 9.60 12.36
N LYS A 319 8.94 10.33 13.19
CA LYS A 319 8.39 11.10 14.31
C LYS A 319 7.73 12.43 13.87
N GLU A 320 8.09 12.94 12.70
CA GLU A 320 7.69 14.28 12.25
C GLU A 320 6.92 14.31 10.94
N THR A 321 6.98 13.27 10.10
CA THR A 321 6.31 13.25 8.81
C THR A 321 4.79 13.22 8.95
N LYS A 322 4.10 14.18 8.33
CA LYS A 322 2.63 14.24 8.25
C LYS A 322 2.07 13.78 6.91
N GLY A 323 2.91 13.31 6.02
CA GLY A 323 2.56 12.94 4.66
C GLY A 323 3.40 11.79 4.13
N LYS A 324 3.55 11.74 2.84
CA LYS A 324 4.28 10.69 2.13
C LYS A 324 5.55 11.25 1.48
N VAL A 325 6.61 10.47 1.53
CA VAL A 325 7.90 10.79 0.88
C VAL A 325 7.89 10.23 -0.52
N PHE A 326 8.33 11.02 -1.49
CA PHE A 326 8.37 10.65 -2.90
C PHE A 326 9.78 10.73 -3.47
N LEU A 327 10.06 9.81 -4.40
CA LEU A 327 11.16 9.93 -5.35
C LEU A 327 10.63 10.53 -6.64
N THR A 328 11.38 11.44 -7.24
CA THR A 328 11.04 12.15 -8.49
C THR A 328 12.19 12.04 -9.50
N SER A 329 11.88 12.28 -10.76
CA SER A 329 12.84 12.36 -11.87
C SER A 329 12.52 13.61 -12.69
N TYR A 330 12.92 14.78 -12.20
CA TYR A 330 12.82 16.05 -12.92
C TYR A 330 14.20 16.49 -13.35
#